data_b6c9af77b91cef1f7d7820a0cca5c514
#
_entry.id   b6c9af77b91cef1f7d7820a0cca5c514
#
_cell.length_a   1.000
_cell.length_b   1.000
_cell.length_c   1.000
_cell.angle_alpha   90.00
_cell.angle_beta   90.00
_cell.angle_gamma   90.00
#
_symmetry.space_group_name_H-M   'P 1'
#
loop_
_entity.id
_entity.type
_entity.pdbx_description
1 polymer ?
#
loop_
_entity_poly.entity_id
_entity_poly.type
_entity_poly.pdbx_seq_one_letter_code
_entity_poly.pdbx_strand_id
1 'polypeptide(L)'
;MNTERHPAFTPMKLGPIELRNRVIKAATFEGMAIDNMITDAIIDFHKAFGEGRIGMTTLAYCAVSPDGQGAPNEIVMRKEAVPGLRCFVDAMHDLDVAASIQLGHAGPVGIGVGGPALSASKVFSKTRFKNTTPANDEQIQRVINDFVSAAELAVKSGFDCIELHFGHGYLISNFLSPKLNKRKDDWGGSLENRARLARTIAKKVKESIPDSVALVAKLNLDDGVKTGFHVDECVEVAKMLESDGALDAIELTGGSSFENPMYFFRGDVPVHEMAEIFPSRIMKTGFKLTAKKFMPYYPFEEAYFLEQARLVREAVDMPLILLGGINNLSTVQLAIDEGFDFVAIGRALLREPDLVKRWEEGNDADGACIHCNKCMPSIYQGTHCWIVPEDNRPGHAKWPRQAQKVGLSD
;
A
#
# COMPACT_ATOMS: atom_id res chain seq x y z
N MET A 1 6.37 33.88 23.69
CA MET A 1 6.60 32.46 23.86
C MET A 1 7.07 31.94 22.50
N ASN A 2 8.30 31.47 22.42
CA ASN A 2 8.79 30.81 21.22
C ASN A 2 8.07 29.47 21.15
N THR A 3 6.98 29.38 20.41
CA THR A 3 6.33 28.08 20.15
C THR A 3 7.16 27.42 19.04
N GLU A 4 8.15 26.61 19.43
CA GLU A 4 8.80 25.73 18.48
C GLU A 4 7.71 24.91 17.77
N ARG A 5 7.77 24.89 16.44
CA ARG A 5 6.84 24.12 15.61
C ARG A 5 7.01 22.64 15.95
N HIS A 6 5.90 21.92 16.14
CA HIS A 6 5.94 20.50 16.46
C HIS A 6 6.76 19.73 15.39
N PRO A 7 7.67 18.82 15.77
CA PRO A 7 8.57 18.11 14.83
C PRO A 7 7.87 17.44 13.65
N ALA A 8 6.64 16.93 13.87
CA ALA A 8 5.82 16.33 12.80
C ALA A 8 5.56 17.28 11.62
N PHE A 9 5.52 18.59 11.87
CA PHE A 9 5.18 19.63 10.87
C PHE A 9 6.39 20.37 10.34
N THR A 10 7.62 19.92 10.65
CA THR A 10 8.85 20.48 10.07
C THR A 10 9.16 19.78 8.74
N PRO A 11 9.68 20.52 7.74
CA PRO A 11 10.14 19.92 6.49
C PRO A 11 11.19 18.83 6.75
N MET A 12 11.14 17.77 5.95
CA MET A 12 12.06 16.63 6.05
C MET A 12 12.38 16.08 4.66
N LYS A 13 13.66 15.73 4.44
CA LYS A 13 14.11 15.12 3.18
C LYS A 13 13.76 13.63 3.12
N LEU A 14 13.23 13.22 1.97
CA LEU A 14 13.04 11.84 1.58
C LEU A 14 13.87 11.59 0.30
N GLY A 15 15.08 11.06 0.46
CA GLY A 15 16.02 11.00 -0.65
C GLY A 15 16.29 12.38 -1.27
N PRO A 16 16.04 12.56 -2.59
CA PRO A 16 16.27 13.81 -3.29
C PRO A 16 15.18 14.87 -3.09
N ILE A 17 14.01 14.51 -2.56
CA ILE A 17 12.88 15.42 -2.40
C ILE A 17 12.74 15.91 -0.96
N GLU A 18 12.11 17.09 -0.76
CA GLU A 18 11.78 17.62 0.55
C GLU A 18 10.26 17.65 0.72
N LEU A 19 9.77 16.98 1.76
CA LEU A 19 8.37 17.02 2.13
C LEU A 19 8.13 18.18 3.11
N ARG A 20 7.00 18.89 2.98
CA ARG A 20 6.62 20.00 3.86
C ARG A 20 6.45 19.61 5.33
N ASN A 21 6.21 18.33 5.61
CA ASN A 21 6.10 17.72 6.94
C ASN A 21 6.36 16.21 6.87
N ARG A 22 6.36 15.56 8.04
CA ARG A 22 6.69 14.12 8.18
C ARG A 22 5.50 13.18 8.06
N VAL A 23 4.33 13.65 7.60
CA VAL A 23 3.11 12.84 7.52
C VAL A 23 2.77 12.51 6.07
N ILE A 24 2.69 11.22 5.78
CA ILE A 24 2.39 10.65 4.47
C ILE A 24 0.99 10.03 4.49
N LYS A 25 0.17 10.30 3.47
CA LYS A 25 -1.04 9.50 3.24
C LYS A 25 -0.62 8.16 2.64
N ALA A 26 -0.73 7.10 3.45
CA ALA A 26 -0.38 5.75 3.03
C ALA A 26 -1.14 5.32 1.76
N ALA A 27 -0.51 4.50 0.94
CA ALA A 27 -1.18 3.81 -0.17
C ALA A 27 -2.41 3.05 0.36
N THR A 28 -3.59 3.45 -0.10
CA THR A 28 -4.86 2.78 0.18
C THR A 28 -5.61 2.69 -1.13
N PHE A 29 -5.78 1.49 -1.63
CA PHE A 29 -6.42 1.27 -2.93
C PHE A 29 -7.71 2.10 -3.07
N GLU A 30 -7.76 3.03 -4.04
CA GLU A 30 -8.89 3.94 -4.23
C GLU A 30 -10.11 3.23 -4.80
N GLY A 31 -9.89 2.25 -5.69
CA GLY A 31 -10.96 1.48 -6.30
C GLY A 31 -11.91 2.29 -7.19
N MET A 32 -11.41 3.37 -7.80
CA MET A 32 -12.19 4.32 -8.60
C MET A 32 -11.64 4.53 -10.02
N ALA A 33 -10.78 3.63 -10.51
CA ALA A 33 -10.36 3.65 -11.91
C ALA A 33 -11.47 3.14 -12.83
N ILE A 34 -11.55 3.73 -14.04
CA ILE A 34 -12.43 3.29 -15.13
C ILE A 34 -11.53 2.92 -16.31
N ASP A 35 -11.78 1.78 -16.94
CA ASP A 35 -10.96 1.27 -18.05
C ASP A 35 -9.45 1.23 -17.73
N ASN A 36 -9.13 0.94 -16.47
CA ASN A 36 -7.77 0.94 -15.91
C ASN A 36 -7.05 2.30 -16.01
N MET A 37 -7.79 3.39 -16.05
CA MET A 37 -7.27 4.75 -16.11
C MET A 37 -7.70 5.53 -14.87
N ILE A 38 -6.87 6.52 -14.49
CA ILE A 38 -7.21 7.46 -13.43
C ILE A 38 -8.45 8.27 -13.79
N THR A 39 -9.25 8.62 -12.79
CA THR A 39 -10.48 9.42 -12.94
C THR A 39 -10.38 10.70 -12.10
N ASP A 40 -11.22 11.70 -12.43
CA ASP A 40 -11.37 12.91 -11.61
C ASP A 40 -11.78 12.58 -10.17
N ALA A 41 -12.51 11.47 -9.97
CA ALA A 41 -12.86 11.01 -8.62
C ALA A 41 -11.63 10.64 -7.78
N ILE A 42 -10.62 9.99 -8.38
CA ILE A 42 -9.35 9.69 -7.71
C ILE A 42 -8.59 10.99 -7.43
N ILE A 43 -8.55 11.93 -8.38
CA ILE A 43 -7.87 13.21 -8.18
C ILE A 43 -8.50 13.97 -7.01
N ASP A 44 -9.83 14.10 -6.99
CA ASP A 44 -10.55 14.79 -5.89
C ASP A 44 -10.38 14.05 -4.54
N PHE A 45 -10.32 12.72 -4.56
CA PHE A 45 -10.04 11.93 -3.37
C PHE A 45 -8.70 12.33 -2.73
N HIS A 46 -7.66 12.48 -3.53
CA HIS A 46 -6.33 12.87 -3.03
C HIS A 46 -6.22 14.36 -2.71
N LYS A 47 -6.93 15.22 -3.45
CA LYS A 47 -7.00 16.67 -3.14
C LYS A 47 -7.50 16.93 -1.73
N ALA A 48 -8.47 16.16 -1.24
CA ALA A 48 -8.98 16.32 0.13
C ALA A 48 -7.87 16.16 1.19
N PHE A 49 -6.92 15.23 0.97
CA PHE A 49 -5.78 15.08 1.88
C PHE A 49 -4.74 16.18 1.68
N GLY A 50 -4.56 16.65 0.44
CA GLY A 50 -3.69 17.80 0.13
C GLY A 50 -4.17 19.08 0.83
N GLU A 51 -5.47 19.38 0.73
CA GLU A 51 -6.12 20.47 1.46
C GLU A 51 -6.00 20.28 2.99
N GLY A 52 -5.92 19.02 3.43
CA GLY A 52 -5.59 18.59 4.79
C GLY A 52 -4.12 18.71 5.16
N ARG A 53 -3.26 19.26 4.28
CA ARG A 53 -1.84 19.59 4.51
C ARG A 53 -0.91 18.42 4.80
N ILE A 54 -1.14 17.25 4.25
CA ILE A 54 -0.16 16.14 4.30
C ILE A 54 1.11 16.51 3.53
N GLY A 55 2.25 15.86 3.87
CA GLY A 55 3.53 16.07 3.17
C GLY A 55 3.58 15.38 1.81
N MET A 56 3.05 14.17 1.72
CA MET A 56 3.02 13.35 0.49
C MET A 56 1.77 12.49 0.47
N THR A 57 1.21 12.28 -0.72
CA THR A 57 0.12 11.32 -0.94
C THR A 57 0.55 10.22 -1.91
N THR A 58 0.20 8.96 -1.62
CA THR A 58 0.53 7.82 -2.48
C THR A 58 -0.72 7.32 -3.21
N LEU A 59 -0.73 7.49 -4.53
CA LEU A 59 -1.73 6.92 -5.44
C LEU A 59 -1.58 5.40 -5.46
N ALA A 60 -2.63 4.65 -5.23
CA ALA A 60 -2.57 3.20 -5.10
C ALA A 60 -3.87 2.52 -5.56
N TYR A 61 -3.82 1.36 -6.04
CA TYR A 61 -2.66 0.56 -6.43
C TYR A 61 -2.53 0.65 -7.96
N CYS A 62 -1.31 0.77 -8.48
CA CYS A 62 -1.04 0.81 -9.91
C CYS A 62 -0.36 -0.50 -10.34
N ALA A 63 -1.08 -1.34 -11.08
CA ALA A 63 -0.54 -2.58 -11.60
C ALA A 63 0.48 -2.30 -12.70
N VAL A 64 1.66 -2.92 -12.61
CA VAL A 64 2.76 -2.75 -13.59
C VAL A 64 2.45 -3.41 -14.93
N SER A 65 1.49 -4.34 -14.96
CA SER A 65 1.03 -5.07 -16.15
C SER A 65 -0.43 -5.52 -15.98
N PRO A 66 -1.15 -5.86 -17.07
CA PRO A 66 -2.55 -6.33 -16.97
C PRO A 66 -2.73 -7.54 -16.09
N ASP A 67 -1.81 -8.52 -16.10
CA ASP A 67 -1.85 -9.72 -15.25
C ASP A 67 -1.43 -9.44 -13.80
N GLY A 68 -0.90 -8.24 -13.54
CA GLY A 68 -0.59 -7.73 -12.21
C GLY A 68 -1.77 -7.13 -11.46
N GLN A 69 -2.98 -7.05 -12.05
CA GLN A 69 -4.16 -6.50 -11.41
C GLN A 69 -4.71 -7.40 -10.30
N GLY A 70 -5.07 -6.79 -9.16
CA GLY A 70 -5.79 -7.42 -8.05
C GLY A 70 -7.30 -7.14 -8.05
N ALA A 71 -7.74 -6.07 -8.73
CA ALA A 71 -9.15 -5.70 -8.88
C ALA A 71 -9.42 -5.04 -10.25
N PRO A 72 -10.66 -5.10 -10.77
CA PRO A 72 -10.99 -4.57 -12.11
C PRO A 72 -10.91 -3.05 -12.21
N ASN A 73 -11.09 -2.35 -11.10
CA ASN A 73 -11.08 -0.88 -10.99
C ASN A 73 -9.72 -0.33 -10.50
N GLU A 74 -8.64 -1.02 -10.84
CA GLU A 74 -7.26 -0.60 -10.64
C GLU A 74 -6.70 0.15 -11.85
N ILE A 75 -5.73 1.02 -11.61
CA ILE A 75 -4.93 1.64 -12.66
C ILE A 75 -3.92 0.61 -13.17
N VAL A 76 -3.77 0.52 -14.51
CA VAL A 76 -2.71 -0.27 -15.13
C VAL A 76 -1.73 0.70 -15.80
N MET A 77 -0.45 0.55 -15.48
CA MET A 77 0.60 1.40 -16.04
C MET A 77 0.78 1.11 -17.54
N ARG A 78 0.48 2.12 -18.34
CA ARG A 78 0.58 2.11 -19.80
C ARG A 78 0.69 3.55 -20.32
N LYS A 79 1.17 3.70 -21.56
CA LYS A 79 1.44 5.03 -22.15
C LYS A 79 0.20 5.94 -22.15
N GLU A 80 -0.98 5.36 -22.35
CA GLU A 80 -2.27 6.07 -22.38
C GLU A 80 -2.67 6.63 -21.00
N ALA A 81 -2.13 6.09 -19.90
CA ALA A 81 -2.40 6.59 -18.57
C ALA A 81 -1.63 7.89 -18.23
N VAL A 82 -0.51 8.14 -18.90
CA VAL A 82 0.39 9.27 -18.60
C VAL A 82 -0.32 10.64 -18.56
N PRO A 83 -1.20 11.03 -19.50
CA PRO A 83 -1.84 12.34 -19.42
C PRO A 83 -2.71 12.51 -18.17
N GLY A 84 -3.50 11.51 -17.80
CA GLY A 84 -4.35 11.56 -16.61
C GLY A 84 -3.52 11.52 -15.31
N LEU A 85 -2.44 10.72 -15.27
CA LEU A 85 -1.51 10.68 -14.14
C LEU A 85 -0.79 12.03 -13.96
N ARG A 86 -0.47 12.74 -15.05
CA ARG A 86 0.08 14.10 -14.98
C ARG A 86 -0.91 15.08 -14.36
N CYS A 87 -2.19 15.03 -14.77
CA CYS A 87 -3.22 15.88 -14.13
C CYS A 87 -3.32 15.62 -12.62
N PHE A 88 -3.12 14.36 -12.19
CA PHE A 88 -3.04 14.05 -10.76
C PHE A 88 -1.84 14.71 -10.09
N VAL A 89 -0.66 14.57 -10.68
CA VAL A 89 0.57 15.17 -10.13
C VAL A 89 0.45 16.68 -10.05
N ASP A 90 0.02 17.33 -11.13
CA ASP A 90 -0.19 18.79 -11.17
C ASP A 90 -1.16 19.24 -10.07
N ALA A 91 -2.26 18.52 -9.86
CA ALA A 91 -3.23 18.83 -8.80
C ALA A 91 -2.67 18.66 -7.38
N MET A 92 -1.69 17.78 -7.16
CA MET A 92 -1.00 17.64 -5.87
C MET A 92 0.02 18.76 -5.68
N HIS A 93 0.78 19.08 -6.71
CA HIS A 93 1.76 20.17 -6.68
C HIS A 93 1.10 21.53 -6.45
N ASP A 94 -0.10 21.79 -7.02
CA ASP A 94 -0.90 22.99 -6.76
C ASP A 94 -1.27 23.16 -5.28
N LEU A 95 -1.25 22.07 -4.50
CA LEU A 95 -1.51 22.06 -3.05
C LEU A 95 -0.24 21.97 -2.19
N ASP A 96 0.95 22.09 -2.81
CA ASP A 96 2.25 21.93 -2.14
C ASP A 96 2.38 20.55 -1.46
N VAL A 97 1.97 19.49 -2.15
CA VAL A 97 2.01 18.09 -1.71
C VAL A 97 2.81 17.27 -2.69
N ALA A 98 3.79 16.51 -2.21
CA ALA A 98 4.53 15.58 -3.05
C ALA A 98 3.62 14.42 -3.52
N ALA A 99 3.74 14.09 -4.79
CA ALA A 99 2.98 13.02 -5.44
C ALA A 99 3.80 11.72 -5.48
N SER A 100 3.31 10.68 -4.82
CA SER A 100 3.86 9.32 -4.87
C SER A 100 2.93 8.35 -5.58
N ILE A 101 3.49 7.33 -6.23
CA ILE A 101 2.74 6.26 -6.89
C ILE A 101 3.21 4.89 -6.41
N GLN A 102 2.28 4.02 -5.98
CA GLN A 102 2.59 2.65 -5.61
C GLN A 102 2.51 1.73 -6.83
N LEU A 103 3.63 1.12 -7.18
CA LEU A 103 3.76 0.15 -8.27
C LEU A 103 3.81 -1.27 -7.71
N GLY A 104 3.04 -2.19 -8.30
CA GLY A 104 3.04 -3.56 -7.84
C GLY A 104 2.49 -4.57 -8.84
N HIS A 105 2.57 -5.84 -8.46
CA HIS A 105 1.99 -6.98 -9.18
C HIS A 105 1.26 -7.87 -8.18
N ALA A 106 -0.07 -7.99 -8.31
CA ALA A 106 -0.92 -8.69 -7.34
C ALA A 106 -0.59 -10.17 -7.12
N GLY A 107 0.08 -10.79 -8.08
CA GLY A 107 0.54 -12.17 -7.93
C GLY A 107 -0.60 -13.14 -7.63
N PRO A 108 -0.54 -13.92 -6.52
CA PRO A 108 -1.56 -14.91 -6.18
C PRO A 108 -2.94 -14.30 -5.85
N VAL A 109 -3.00 -13.00 -5.53
CA VAL A 109 -4.25 -12.26 -5.29
C VAL A 109 -4.88 -11.80 -6.61
N GLY A 110 -4.12 -11.79 -7.70
CA GLY A 110 -4.52 -11.28 -9.02
C GLY A 110 -5.82 -11.86 -9.56
N ILE A 111 -6.60 -11.02 -10.22
CA ILE A 111 -7.90 -11.41 -10.82
C ILE A 111 -7.75 -12.21 -12.13
N GLY A 112 -6.54 -12.28 -12.68
CA GLY A 112 -6.20 -13.10 -13.86
C GLY A 112 -6.61 -12.50 -15.19
N VAL A 113 -6.68 -11.20 -15.28
CA VAL A 113 -6.75 -10.48 -16.55
C VAL A 113 -5.41 -10.67 -17.28
N GLY A 114 -5.47 -10.99 -18.58
CA GLY A 114 -4.25 -11.18 -19.39
C GLY A 114 -3.49 -12.49 -19.16
N GLY A 115 -3.93 -13.36 -18.21
CA GLY A 115 -3.29 -14.64 -17.96
C GLY A 115 -3.60 -15.26 -16.60
N PRO A 116 -2.96 -16.38 -16.27
CA PRO A 116 -3.07 -16.98 -14.94
C PRO A 116 -2.36 -16.09 -13.89
N ALA A 117 -2.88 -16.08 -12.66
CA ALA A 117 -2.20 -15.40 -11.56
C ALA A 117 -0.83 -16.04 -11.30
N LEU A 118 0.23 -15.24 -11.36
CA LEU A 118 1.60 -15.70 -11.12
C LEU A 118 1.87 -15.83 -9.61
N SER A 119 2.79 -16.70 -9.25
CA SER A 119 3.26 -16.89 -7.88
C SER A 119 4.67 -17.49 -7.85
N ALA A 120 5.35 -17.45 -6.71
CA ALA A 120 6.64 -18.11 -6.54
C ALA A 120 6.50 -19.62 -6.69
N SER A 121 5.46 -20.22 -6.09
CA SER A 121 5.14 -21.65 -6.19
C SER A 121 3.63 -21.84 -6.35
N LYS A 122 3.22 -23.03 -6.81
CA LYS A 122 1.81 -23.35 -6.99
C LYS A 122 1.07 -23.26 -5.64
N VAL A 123 0.14 -22.32 -5.53
CA VAL A 123 -0.74 -22.14 -4.37
C VAL A 123 -2.20 -22.11 -4.82
N PHE A 124 -3.11 -22.51 -3.94
CA PHE A 124 -4.53 -22.42 -4.23
C PHE A 124 -5.05 -21.01 -3.88
N SER A 125 -5.47 -20.25 -4.89
CA SER A 125 -6.10 -18.95 -4.69
C SER A 125 -7.54 -19.13 -4.20
N LYS A 126 -7.78 -18.67 -2.96
CA LYS A 126 -9.11 -18.73 -2.32
C LYS A 126 -10.11 -17.77 -2.97
N THR A 127 -9.63 -16.68 -3.58
CA THR A 127 -10.46 -15.69 -4.26
C THR A 127 -10.93 -16.17 -5.63
N ARG A 128 -10.07 -16.92 -6.32
CA ARG A 128 -10.35 -17.42 -7.68
C ARG A 128 -10.81 -18.88 -7.72
N PHE A 129 -10.75 -19.61 -6.61
CA PHE A 129 -10.98 -21.05 -6.54
C PHE A 129 -10.15 -21.86 -7.57
N LYS A 130 -8.95 -21.39 -7.90
CA LYS A 130 -8.02 -21.99 -8.86
C LYS A 130 -6.59 -21.96 -8.32
N ASN A 131 -5.75 -22.87 -8.81
CA ASN A 131 -4.33 -22.81 -8.54
C ASN A 131 -3.68 -21.67 -9.32
N THR A 132 -2.68 -21.04 -8.70
CA THR A 132 -1.78 -20.09 -9.34
C THR A 132 -0.77 -20.83 -10.22
N THR A 133 -0.07 -20.09 -11.08
CA THR A 133 1.02 -20.60 -11.92
C THR A 133 2.37 -20.17 -11.32
N PRO A 134 3.26 -21.12 -10.97
CA PRO A 134 4.62 -20.78 -10.61
C PRO A 134 5.30 -20.04 -11.78
N ALA A 135 5.85 -18.86 -11.49
CA ALA A 135 6.54 -18.07 -12.50
C ALA A 135 7.83 -18.78 -12.95
N ASN A 136 8.04 -18.93 -14.26
CA ASN A 136 9.32 -19.34 -14.82
C ASN A 136 10.27 -18.15 -14.97
N ASP A 137 11.53 -18.39 -15.36
CA ASP A 137 12.55 -17.35 -15.45
C ASP A 137 12.18 -16.25 -16.46
N GLU A 138 11.56 -16.59 -17.59
CA GLU A 138 11.10 -15.63 -18.59
C GLU A 138 10.02 -14.71 -18.01
N GLN A 139 9.08 -15.28 -17.25
CA GLN A 139 8.01 -14.52 -16.58
C GLN A 139 8.55 -13.64 -15.45
N ILE A 140 9.55 -14.12 -14.69
CA ILE A 140 10.23 -13.33 -13.67
C ILE A 140 10.95 -12.15 -14.33
N GLN A 141 11.70 -12.38 -15.40
CA GLN A 141 12.40 -11.33 -16.12
C GLN A 141 11.41 -10.32 -16.74
N ARG A 142 10.27 -10.79 -17.29
CA ARG A 142 9.20 -9.93 -17.78
C ARG A 142 8.67 -9.03 -16.66
N VAL A 143 8.35 -9.59 -15.49
CA VAL A 143 7.88 -8.81 -14.34
C VAL A 143 8.88 -7.75 -13.93
N ILE A 144 10.17 -8.06 -13.89
CA ILE A 144 11.22 -7.07 -13.59
C ILE A 144 11.17 -5.92 -14.61
N ASN A 145 11.06 -6.24 -15.90
CA ASN A 145 10.98 -5.24 -16.96
C ASN A 145 9.66 -4.43 -16.90
N ASP A 146 8.55 -5.06 -16.50
CA ASP A 146 7.26 -4.38 -16.29
C ASP A 146 7.37 -3.33 -15.18
N PHE A 147 8.07 -3.61 -14.06
CA PHE A 147 8.33 -2.63 -13.00
C PHE A 147 9.19 -1.47 -13.51
N VAL A 148 10.23 -1.74 -14.28
CA VAL A 148 11.08 -0.69 -14.90
C VAL A 148 10.24 0.19 -15.82
N SER A 149 9.49 -0.40 -16.74
CA SER A 149 8.63 0.35 -17.67
C SER A 149 7.56 1.17 -16.95
N ALA A 150 6.96 0.63 -15.88
CA ALA A 150 6.00 1.35 -15.07
C ALA A 150 6.63 2.54 -14.34
N ALA A 151 7.85 2.38 -13.82
CA ALA A 151 8.61 3.46 -13.18
C ALA A 151 8.96 4.58 -14.16
N GLU A 152 9.41 4.25 -15.37
CA GLU A 152 9.66 5.23 -16.44
C GLU A 152 8.39 6.03 -16.79
N LEU A 153 7.22 5.36 -16.83
CA LEU A 153 5.94 6.04 -17.06
C LEU A 153 5.54 6.95 -15.87
N ALA A 154 5.84 6.54 -14.64
CA ALA A 154 5.63 7.37 -13.45
C ALA A 154 6.50 8.64 -13.50
N VAL A 155 7.78 8.50 -13.80
CA VAL A 155 8.70 9.65 -14.05
C VAL A 155 8.18 10.56 -15.14
N LYS A 156 7.74 9.99 -16.27
CA LYS A 156 7.17 10.77 -17.38
C LYS A 156 5.88 11.49 -17.00
N SER A 157 5.15 11.00 -16.03
CA SER A 157 3.94 11.63 -15.47
C SER A 157 4.26 12.73 -14.46
N GLY A 158 5.51 12.83 -13.97
CA GLY A 158 5.98 13.88 -13.06
C GLY A 158 5.93 13.50 -11.57
N PHE A 159 5.75 12.23 -11.21
CA PHE A 159 5.77 11.81 -9.81
C PHE A 159 7.10 12.09 -9.13
N ASP A 160 7.04 12.56 -7.87
CA ASP A 160 8.20 12.87 -7.04
C ASP A 160 8.79 11.62 -6.37
N CYS A 161 7.92 10.62 -6.12
CA CYS A 161 8.27 9.39 -5.43
C CYS A 161 7.62 8.17 -6.07
N ILE A 162 8.35 7.06 -6.11
CA ILE A 162 7.83 5.76 -6.51
C ILE A 162 7.92 4.81 -5.32
N GLU A 163 6.80 4.20 -4.93
CA GLU A 163 6.75 3.17 -3.91
C GLU A 163 6.63 1.78 -4.55
N LEU A 164 7.61 0.92 -4.33
CA LEU A 164 7.59 -0.48 -4.77
C LEU A 164 6.84 -1.33 -3.74
N HIS A 165 5.81 -2.06 -4.17
CA HIS A 165 5.00 -2.85 -3.28
C HIS A 165 5.58 -4.25 -3.03
N PHE A 166 6.32 -4.41 -1.91
CA PHE A 166 6.94 -5.68 -1.47
C PHE A 166 6.19 -6.33 -0.30
N GLY A 167 4.94 -5.95 -0.07
CA GLY A 167 4.14 -6.40 1.07
C GLY A 167 2.88 -7.19 0.71
N HIS A 168 2.12 -7.52 1.74
CA HIS A 168 0.73 -7.99 1.75
C HIS A 168 0.45 -9.30 0.99
N GLY A 169 1.48 -10.15 0.76
CA GLY A 169 1.32 -11.41 0.04
C GLY A 169 1.16 -11.26 -1.48
N TYR A 170 1.40 -10.05 -2.04
CA TYR A 170 1.47 -9.79 -3.47
C TYR A 170 2.72 -10.46 -4.06
N LEU A 171 2.97 -10.36 -5.37
CA LEU A 171 3.97 -11.19 -6.03
C LEU A 171 5.35 -11.14 -5.35
N ILE A 172 5.88 -9.96 -5.07
CA ILE A 172 7.22 -9.82 -4.46
C ILE A 172 7.24 -10.38 -3.03
N SER A 173 6.24 -10.02 -2.21
CA SER A 173 6.05 -10.58 -0.87
C SER A 173 5.85 -12.11 -0.91
N ASN A 174 5.19 -12.63 -1.93
CA ASN A 174 5.03 -14.07 -2.15
C ASN A 174 6.36 -14.79 -2.38
N PHE A 175 7.32 -14.14 -3.08
CA PHE A 175 8.68 -14.67 -3.23
C PHE A 175 9.46 -14.62 -1.92
N LEU A 176 9.29 -13.59 -1.08
CA LEU A 176 9.94 -13.46 0.23
C LEU A 176 9.44 -14.54 1.21
N SER A 177 8.15 -14.86 1.20
CA SER A 177 7.50 -15.72 2.19
C SER A 177 7.92 -17.19 2.06
N PRO A 178 8.54 -17.82 3.08
CA PRO A 178 8.89 -19.23 3.04
C PRO A 178 7.66 -20.15 3.04
N LYS A 179 6.49 -19.63 3.42
CA LYS A 179 5.22 -20.34 3.33
C LYS A 179 4.77 -20.49 1.87
N LEU A 180 4.93 -19.44 1.08
CA LEU A 180 4.37 -19.33 -0.28
C LEU A 180 5.43 -19.66 -1.35
N ASN A 181 6.71 -19.50 -1.05
CA ASN A 181 7.83 -19.84 -1.92
C ASN A 181 8.48 -21.17 -1.49
N LYS A 182 8.18 -22.22 -2.23
CA LYS A 182 8.73 -23.59 -2.05
C LYS A 182 9.76 -23.95 -3.12
N ARG A 183 10.28 -22.95 -3.85
CA ARG A 183 11.30 -23.14 -4.90
C ARG A 183 12.61 -23.63 -4.31
N LYS A 184 13.39 -24.33 -5.16
CA LYS A 184 14.73 -24.83 -4.83
C LYS A 184 15.79 -24.33 -5.82
N ASP A 185 15.43 -23.36 -6.64
CA ASP A 185 16.29 -22.68 -7.61
C ASP A 185 16.78 -21.33 -7.03
N ASP A 186 17.39 -20.50 -7.87
CA ASP A 186 17.96 -19.20 -7.50
C ASP A 186 16.92 -18.17 -6.99
N TRP A 187 15.63 -18.47 -7.08
CA TRP A 187 14.52 -17.62 -6.64
C TRP A 187 13.85 -18.11 -5.34
N GLY A 188 14.42 -19.15 -4.69
CA GLY A 188 13.83 -19.73 -3.49
C GLY A 188 14.83 -20.49 -2.62
N GLY A 189 14.34 -21.09 -1.53
CA GLY A 189 15.17 -21.75 -0.52
C GLY A 189 15.73 -20.77 0.49
N SER A 190 16.98 -20.33 0.35
CA SER A 190 17.61 -19.36 1.27
C SER A 190 16.89 -18.00 1.24
N LEU A 191 17.04 -17.24 2.34
CA LEU A 191 16.47 -15.88 2.42
C LEU A 191 17.03 -14.98 1.30
N GLU A 192 18.32 -15.08 1.02
CA GLU A 192 18.97 -14.33 -0.05
C GLU A 192 18.32 -14.60 -1.41
N ASN A 193 18.04 -15.86 -1.74
CA ASN A 193 17.37 -16.25 -2.99
C ASN A 193 15.91 -15.75 -3.00
N ARG A 194 15.20 -15.86 -1.88
CA ARG A 194 13.81 -15.35 -1.77
C ARG A 194 13.76 -13.82 -1.89
N ALA A 195 14.77 -13.09 -1.42
CA ALA A 195 14.88 -11.64 -1.53
C ALA A 195 15.39 -11.17 -2.91
N ARG A 196 15.92 -12.07 -3.74
CA ARG A 196 16.55 -11.75 -5.03
C ARG A 196 15.61 -10.94 -5.94
N LEU A 197 14.32 -11.30 -6.02
CA LEU A 197 13.36 -10.59 -6.88
C LEU A 197 13.16 -9.15 -6.41
N ALA A 198 12.93 -8.92 -5.12
CA ALA A 198 12.78 -7.59 -4.53
C ALA A 198 14.01 -6.70 -4.79
N ARG A 199 15.20 -7.23 -4.49
CA ARG A 199 16.49 -6.56 -4.68
C ARG A 199 16.76 -6.23 -6.15
N THR A 200 16.49 -7.18 -7.06
CA THR A 200 16.68 -6.97 -8.51
C THR A 200 15.75 -5.88 -9.05
N ILE A 201 14.46 -5.89 -8.64
CA ILE A 201 13.50 -4.85 -9.05
C ILE A 201 13.95 -3.49 -8.51
N ALA A 202 14.30 -3.36 -7.23
CA ALA A 202 14.76 -2.10 -6.66
C ALA A 202 15.96 -1.52 -7.42
N LYS A 203 16.99 -2.34 -7.69
CA LYS A 203 18.18 -1.93 -8.44
C LYS A 203 17.84 -1.50 -9.86
N LYS A 204 17.05 -2.31 -10.58
CA LYS A 204 16.71 -2.02 -11.98
C LYS A 204 15.82 -0.79 -12.13
N VAL A 205 14.91 -0.57 -11.20
CA VAL A 205 14.10 0.65 -11.17
C VAL A 205 14.99 1.86 -10.86
N LYS A 206 15.88 1.79 -9.84
CA LYS A 206 16.81 2.90 -9.52
C LYS A 206 17.71 3.27 -10.71
N GLU A 207 18.20 2.27 -11.45
CA GLU A 207 19.00 2.47 -12.65
C GLU A 207 18.23 3.16 -13.80
N SER A 208 16.88 3.08 -13.81
CA SER A 208 16.02 3.58 -14.89
C SER A 208 15.39 4.96 -14.62
N ILE A 209 15.44 5.43 -13.39
CA ILE A 209 14.82 6.71 -12.99
C ILE A 209 15.90 7.77 -12.71
N PRO A 210 15.60 9.08 -12.88
CA PRO A 210 16.53 10.14 -12.54
C PRO A 210 16.75 10.26 -11.04
N ASP A 211 17.93 10.76 -10.63
CA ASP A 211 18.29 10.98 -9.23
C ASP A 211 17.38 11.99 -8.51
N SER A 212 16.54 12.73 -9.21
CA SER A 212 15.58 13.68 -8.65
C SER A 212 14.29 13.03 -8.14
N VAL A 213 14.08 11.72 -8.40
CA VAL A 213 12.89 10.97 -7.99
C VAL A 213 13.24 10.02 -6.86
N ALA A 214 12.50 10.12 -5.75
CA ALA A 214 12.69 9.22 -4.61
C ALA A 214 12.17 7.81 -4.92
N LEU A 215 12.86 6.77 -4.43
CA LEU A 215 12.47 5.39 -4.53
C LEU A 215 12.31 4.75 -3.17
N VAL A 216 11.09 4.36 -2.83
CA VAL A 216 10.71 3.76 -1.55
C VAL A 216 10.22 2.33 -1.78
N ALA A 217 10.40 1.45 -0.81
CA ALA A 217 9.75 0.14 -0.83
C ALA A 217 8.83 -0.03 0.39
N LYS A 218 7.63 -0.55 0.17
CA LYS A 218 6.74 -1.00 1.25
C LYS A 218 7.03 -2.47 1.55
N LEU A 219 7.61 -2.77 2.70
CA LEU A 219 8.09 -4.09 3.11
C LEU A 219 7.28 -4.64 4.29
N ASN A 220 6.88 -5.91 4.23
CA ASN A 220 6.28 -6.58 5.38
C ASN A 220 7.32 -6.77 6.51
N LEU A 221 6.93 -6.42 7.74
CA LEU A 221 7.60 -6.85 8.97
C LEU A 221 7.32 -8.33 9.26
N ASP A 222 6.07 -8.73 9.02
CA ASP A 222 5.57 -10.08 9.31
C ASP A 222 4.34 -10.38 8.45
N ASP A 223 4.24 -11.57 7.90
CA ASP A 223 3.07 -12.00 7.11
C ASP A 223 1.83 -12.25 7.98
N GLY A 224 1.96 -12.29 9.30
CA GLY A 224 0.89 -12.62 10.24
C GLY A 224 0.47 -14.08 10.19
N VAL A 225 1.34 -14.99 9.72
CA VAL A 225 1.06 -16.43 9.59
C VAL A 225 2.24 -17.27 10.07
N LYS A 226 1.95 -18.34 10.78
CA LYS A 226 2.92 -19.15 11.56
C LYS A 226 4.19 -19.59 10.82
N THR A 227 4.14 -19.76 9.51
CA THR A 227 5.30 -20.22 8.71
C THR A 227 5.59 -19.25 7.56
N GLY A 228 5.17 -18.00 7.74
CA GLY A 228 5.37 -16.91 6.79
C GLY A 228 6.75 -16.27 6.91
N PHE A 229 6.88 -15.11 6.31
CA PHE A 229 7.98 -14.20 6.50
C PHE A 229 7.79 -13.48 7.84
N HIS A 230 8.81 -13.41 8.66
CA HIS A 230 8.78 -12.85 10.00
C HIS A 230 9.82 -11.75 10.18
N VAL A 231 9.74 -11.02 11.30
CA VAL A 231 10.54 -9.82 11.54
C VAL A 231 12.06 -10.05 11.53
N ASP A 232 12.54 -11.19 11.96
CA ASP A 232 13.94 -11.57 11.87
C ASP A 232 14.43 -11.64 10.41
N GLU A 233 13.64 -12.20 9.52
CA GLU A 233 13.90 -12.20 8.07
C GLU A 233 13.74 -10.79 7.46
N CYS A 234 12.77 -9.99 7.95
CA CYS A 234 12.59 -8.61 7.53
C CYS A 234 13.83 -7.75 7.82
N VAL A 235 14.41 -7.88 9.01
CA VAL A 235 15.64 -7.21 9.41
C VAL A 235 16.78 -7.53 8.42
N GLU A 236 16.97 -8.80 8.10
CA GLU A 236 18.03 -9.19 7.16
C GLU A 236 17.76 -8.71 5.71
N VAL A 237 16.50 -8.73 5.27
CA VAL A 237 16.12 -8.17 3.95
C VAL A 237 16.32 -6.65 3.91
N ALA A 238 15.98 -5.92 4.98
CA ALA A 238 16.21 -4.48 5.08
C ALA A 238 17.73 -4.14 4.98
N LYS A 239 18.59 -4.89 5.68
CA LYS A 239 20.06 -4.75 5.56
C LYS A 239 20.55 -5.00 4.12
N MET A 240 20.00 -6.03 3.45
CA MET A 240 20.35 -6.31 2.05
C MET A 240 19.94 -5.17 1.13
N LEU A 241 18.73 -4.62 1.31
CA LEU A 241 18.22 -3.50 0.51
C LEU A 241 19.02 -2.22 0.77
N GLU A 242 19.39 -1.94 2.01
CA GLU A 242 20.27 -0.82 2.37
C GLU A 242 21.65 -0.97 1.72
N SER A 243 22.28 -2.15 1.88
CA SER A 243 23.58 -2.45 1.27
C SER A 243 23.58 -2.35 -0.26
N ASP A 244 22.44 -2.62 -0.89
CA ASP A 244 22.26 -2.45 -2.33
C ASP A 244 22.23 -0.98 -2.77
N GLY A 245 21.91 -0.03 -1.86
CA GLY A 245 21.92 1.41 -2.10
C GLY A 245 20.89 1.89 -3.12
N ALA A 246 19.85 1.09 -3.39
CA ALA A 246 18.87 1.40 -4.42
C ALA A 246 17.65 2.17 -3.90
N LEU A 247 17.37 2.13 -2.60
CA LEU A 247 16.20 2.74 -1.98
C LEU A 247 16.57 3.97 -1.15
N ASP A 248 15.69 4.96 -1.14
CA ASP A 248 15.80 6.17 -0.32
C ASP A 248 15.10 6.01 1.04
N ALA A 249 14.14 5.07 1.17
CA ALA A 249 13.49 4.70 2.43
C ALA A 249 12.76 3.35 2.33
N ILE A 250 12.41 2.78 3.49
CA ILE A 250 11.49 1.64 3.60
C ILE A 250 10.27 2.04 4.42
N GLU A 251 9.06 1.83 3.87
CA GLU A 251 7.81 1.89 4.62
C GLU A 251 7.49 0.50 5.19
N LEU A 252 7.40 0.40 6.52
CA LEU A 252 7.22 -0.85 7.24
C LEU A 252 5.74 -1.16 7.43
N THR A 253 5.29 -2.31 6.90
CA THR A 253 3.92 -2.80 6.98
C THR A 253 3.88 -4.26 7.45
N GLY A 254 2.73 -4.94 7.38
CA GLY A 254 2.64 -6.35 7.73
C GLY A 254 1.35 -7.00 7.26
N GLY A 255 1.27 -8.31 7.43
CA GLY A 255 0.11 -9.10 7.07
C GLY A 255 0.07 -9.51 5.59
N SER A 256 -0.98 -10.22 5.25
CA SER A 256 -1.18 -10.77 3.90
C SER A 256 -2.64 -10.69 3.49
N SER A 257 -2.93 -9.98 2.41
CA SER A 257 -4.26 -9.95 1.79
C SER A 257 -4.72 -11.34 1.37
N PHE A 258 -3.77 -12.25 1.11
CA PHE A 258 -4.01 -13.61 0.69
C PHE A 258 -4.30 -14.58 1.86
N GLU A 259 -3.62 -14.40 3.02
CA GLU A 259 -3.65 -15.35 4.13
C GLU A 259 -4.26 -14.77 5.41
N ASN A 260 -3.97 -13.51 5.75
CA ASN A 260 -4.37 -12.87 7.00
C ASN A 260 -4.50 -11.33 6.87
N PRO A 261 -5.58 -10.82 6.27
CA PRO A 261 -5.75 -9.38 6.10
C PRO A 261 -5.94 -8.63 7.43
N MET A 262 -6.53 -9.28 8.45
CA MET A 262 -6.77 -8.63 9.74
C MET A 262 -5.49 -8.31 10.53
N TYR A 263 -4.34 -8.86 10.15
CA TYR A 263 -3.07 -8.54 10.79
C TYR A 263 -2.67 -7.07 10.57
N PHE A 264 -2.98 -6.50 9.39
CA PHE A 264 -2.72 -5.08 9.11
C PHE A 264 -3.96 -4.18 9.21
N PHE A 265 -5.15 -4.76 9.37
CA PHE A 265 -6.41 -4.03 9.61
C PHE A 265 -6.89 -4.15 11.06
N ARG A 266 -6.03 -4.19 12.04
CA ARG A 266 -6.42 -4.35 13.46
C ARG A 266 -7.64 -3.51 13.85
N GLY A 267 -8.51 -4.05 14.72
CA GLY A 267 -9.80 -3.51 15.08
C GLY A 267 -10.94 -4.49 14.79
N ASP A 268 -12.17 -3.99 14.65
CA ASP A 268 -13.35 -4.83 14.43
C ASP A 268 -13.25 -5.61 13.11
N VAL A 269 -13.91 -6.77 13.09
CA VAL A 269 -14.00 -7.63 11.88
C VAL A 269 -15.33 -7.36 11.19
N PRO A 270 -15.36 -6.69 10.02
CA PRO A 270 -16.58 -6.28 9.32
C PRO A 270 -17.23 -7.43 8.54
N VAL A 271 -17.60 -8.53 9.24
CA VAL A 271 -18.11 -9.77 8.61
C VAL A 271 -19.37 -9.53 7.79
N HIS A 272 -20.27 -8.66 8.28
CA HIS A 272 -21.53 -8.38 7.60
C HIS A 272 -21.29 -7.63 6.30
N GLU A 273 -20.51 -6.57 6.36
CA GLU A 273 -20.18 -5.69 5.23
C GLU A 273 -19.37 -6.46 4.17
N MET A 274 -18.41 -7.27 4.61
CA MET A 274 -17.64 -8.16 3.72
C MET A 274 -18.50 -9.22 3.06
N ALA A 275 -19.52 -9.74 3.74
CA ALA A 275 -20.43 -10.72 3.14
C ALA A 275 -21.27 -10.11 2.00
N GLU A 276 -21.57 -8.80 2.06
CA GLU A 276 -22.39 -8.14 1.04
C GLU A 276 -21.69 -8.01 -0.32
N ILE A 277 -20.36 -8.19 -0.41
CA ILE A 277 -19.60 -8.23 -1.66
C ILE A 277 -20.00 -9.45 -2.52
N PHE A 278 -20.40 -10.55 -1.88
CA PHE A 278 -20.72 -11.79 -2.60
C PHE A 278 -22.08 -11.71 -3.30
N PRO A 279 -22.21 -12.21 -4.55
CA PRO A 279 -23.42 -12.05 -5.35
C PRO A 279 -24.58 -12.93 -4.88
N SER A 280 -24.34 -14.07 -4.23
CA SER A 280 -25.39 -15.01 -3.85
C SER A 280 -25.62 -15.12 -2.34
N ARG A 281 -26.87 -15.36 -1.93
CA ARG A 281 -27.23 -15.60 -0.52
C ARG A 281 -26.47 -16.78 0.09
N ILE A 282 -26.22 -17.84 -0.69
CA ILE A 282 -25.49 -19.03 -0.24
C ILE A 282 -24.05 -18.65 0.07
N MET A 283 -23.38 -17.90 -0.82
CA MET A 283 -22.01 -17.44 -0.61
C MET A 283 -21.92 -16.49 0.60
N LYS A 284 -22.87 -15.54 0.74
CA LYS A 284 -22.96 -14.66 1.91
C LYS A 284 -23.04 -15.45 3.22
N THR A 285 -23.93 -16.44 3.27
CA THR A 285 -24.10 -17.29 4.46
C THR A 285 -22.85 -18.14 4.71
N GLY A 286 -22.29 -18.78 3.69
CA GLY A 286 -21.05 -19.56 3.79
C GLY A 286 -19.88 -18.72 4.30
N PHE A 287 -19.72 -17.50 3.78
CA PHE A 287 -18.70 -16.58 4.27
C PHE A 287 -18.92 -16.23 5.76
N LYS A 288 -20.14 -15.83 6.17
CA LYS A 288 -20.45 -15.49 7.56
C LYS A 288 -20.11 -16.62 8.54
N LEU A 289 -20.35 -17.88 8.13
CA LEU A 289 -20.03 -19.06 8.95
C LEU A 289 -18.52 -19.32 9.05
N THR A 290 -17.75 -18.96 8.04
CA THR A 290 -16.33 -19.27 7.95
C THR A 290 -15.42 -18.06 8.21
N ALA A 291 -15.97 -16.86 8.26
CA ALA A 291 -15.22 -15.60 8.35
C ALA A 291 -14.20 -15.57 9.49
N LYS A 292 -14.55 -16.06 10.68
CA LYS A 292 -13.63 -16.10 11.85
C LYS A 292 -12.34 -16.88 11.57
N LYS A 293 -12.35 -17.83 10.63
CA LYS A 293 -11.17 -18.61 10.26
C LYS A 293 -10.23 -17.84 9.33
N PHE A 294 -10.79 -16.95 8.48
CA PHE A 294 -10.03 -16.16 7.51
C PHE A 294 -9.70 -14.75 8.01
N MET A 295 -10.51 -14.24 8.94
CA MET A 295 -10.41 -12.90 9.49
C MET A 295 -10.35 -12.99 11.02
N PRO A 296 -9.23 -13.44 11.59
CA PRO A 296 -9.05 -13.46 13.05
C PRO A 296 -9.09 -12.03 13.59
N TYR A 297 -9.66 -11.87 14.79
CA TYR A 297 -9.69 -10.59 15.47
C TYR A 297 -8.31 -10.24 16.04
N TYR A 298 -7.84 -9.02 15.77
CA TYR A 298 -6.69 -8.40 16.38
C TYR A 298 -7.16 -7.09 17.03
N PRO A 299 -6.97 -6.88 18.35
CA PRO A 299 -7.33 -5.62 18.97
C PRO A 299 -6.55 -4.48 18.32
N PHE A 300 -7.20 -3.33 18.20
CA PHE A 300 -6.50 -2.11 17.80
C PHE A 300 -5.65 -1.61 18.98
N GLU A 301 -4.45 -1.22 18.68
CA GLU A 301 -3.53 -0.51 19.54
C GLU A 301 -2.84 0.56 18.71
N GLU A 302 -2.53 1.71 19.32
CA GLU A 302 -1.75 2.74 18.65
C GLU A 302 -0.36 2.19 18.26
N ALA A 303 0.13 2.55 17.07
CA ALA A 303 1.42 2.13 16.56
C ALA A 303 1.69 0.61 16.65
N TYR A 304 0.71 -0.23 16.36
CA TYR A 304 0.76 -1.69 16.58
C TYR A 304 1.89 -2.43 15.84
N PHE A 305 2.62 -1.78 14.96
CA PHE A 305 3.83 -2.32 14.34
C PHE A 305 5.13 -1.81 14.96
N LEU A 306 5.06 -0.87 15.91
CA LEU A 306 6.24 -0.18 16.45
C LEU A 306 7.25 -1.14 17.07
N GLU A 307 6.82 -2.14 17.86
CA GLU A 307 7.74 -3.10 18.48
C GLU A 307 8.59 -3.86 17.45
N GLN A 308 7.95 -4.33 16.37
CA GLN A 308 8.66 -5.01 15.29
C GLN A 308 9.50 -4.03 14.45
N ALA A 309 8.98 -2.82 14.24
CA ALA A 309 9.65 -1.79 13.47
C ALA A 309 10.95 -1.29 14.15
N ARG A 310 11.00 -1.26 15.50
CA ARG A 310 12.22 -0.95 16.26
C ARG A 310 13.37 -1.87 15.89
N LEU A 311 13.12 -3.19 15.73
CA LEU A 311 14.15 -4.16 15.36
C LEU A 311 14.77 -3.85 13.99
N VAL A 312 13.97 -3.32 13.07
CA VAL A 312 14.47 -2.85 11.77
C VAL A 312 15.23 -1.54 11.95
N ARG A 313 14.69 -0.59 12.75
CA ARG A 313 15.36 0.70 13.00
C ARG A 313 16.73 0.53 13.63
N GLU A 314 16.89 -0.41 14.55
CA GLU A 314 18.17 -0.74 15.19
C GLU A 314 19.20 -1.36 14.23
N ALA A 315 18.72 -1.89 13.10
CA ALA A 315 19.55 -2.72 12.20
C ALA A 315 20.00 -1.99 10.93
N VAL A 316 19.38 -0.86 10.57
CA VAL A 316 19.69 -0.08 9.35
C VAL A 316 19.75 1.41 9.66
N ASP A 317 20.53 2.16 8.88
CA ASP A 317 20.67 3.61 9.02
C ASP A 317 19.75 4.38 8.05
N MET A 318 19.27 3.72 6.99
CA MET A 318 18.40 4.34 5.99
C MET A 318 17.09 4.86 6.59
N PRO A 319 16.48 5.91 6.01
CA PRO A 319 15.19 6.44 6.44
C PRO A 319 14.09 5.38 6.48
N LEU A 320 13.29 5.39 7.56
CA LEU A 320 12.16 4.50 7.76
C LEU A 320 10.85 5.26 7.94
N ILE A 321 9.79 4.72 7.36
CA ILE A 321 8.42 5.23 7.46
C ILE A 321 7.62 4.26 8.31
N LEU A 322 7.16 4.70 9.49
CA LEU A 322 6.31 3.88 10.36
C LEU A 322 4.86 3.94 9.87
N LEU A 323 4.27 2.77 9.67
CA LEU A 323 2.85 2.61 9.36
C LEU A 323 2.20 1.69 10.39
N GLY A 324 0.90 1.83 10.60
CA GLY A 324 0.10 0.90 11.40
C GLY A 324 -0.38 1.47 12.73
N GLY A 325 -1.67 1.86 12.78
CA GLY A 325 -2.32 2.32 14.01
C GLY A 325 -1.95 3.74 14.45
N ILE A 326 -1.68 4.64 13.53
CA ILE A 326 -1.41 6.05 13.85
C ILE A 326 -2.72 6.83 13.74
N ASN A 327 -3.26 7.28 14.88
CA ASN A 327 -4.54 7.95 14.98
C ASN A 327 -4.49 9.22 15.87
N ASN A 328 -3.35 9.52 16.48
CA ASN A 328 -3.16 10.72 17.29
C ASN A 328 -1.77 11.33 17.11
N LEU A 329 -1.64 12.62 17.47
CA LEU A 329 -0.39 13.37 17.31
C LEU A 329 0.71 12.87 18.24
N SER A 330 0.35 12.38 19.44
CA SER A 330 1.33 11.81 20.38
C SER A 330 1.97 10.53 19.85
N THR A 331 1.24 9.73 19.06
CA THR A 331 1.82 8.56 18.37
C THR A 331 2.77 8.98 17.24
N VAL A 332 2.47 10.07 16.54
CA VAL A 332 3.41 10.65 15.55
C VAL A 332 4.69 11.12 16.25
N GLN A 333 4.57 11.81 17.39
CA GLN A 333 5.73 12.24 18.18
C GLN A 333 6.54 11.04 18.66
N LEU A 334 5.88 10.01 19.19
CA LEU A 334 6.53 8.77 19.62
C LEU A 334 7.35 8.14 18.48
N ALA A 335 6.80 8.06 17.27
CA ALA A 335 7.52 7.52 16.13
C ALA A 335 8.78 8.34 15.81
N ILE A 336 8.69 9.66 15.87
CA ILE A 336 9.84 10.55 15.64
C ILE A 336 10.90 10.38 16.73
N ASP A 337 10.50 10.28 17.99
CA ASP A 337 11.42 10.09 19.14
C ASP A 337 12.12 8.72 19.09
N GLU A 338 11.48 7.73 18.49
CA GLU A 338 12.03 6.39 18.21
C GLU A 338 12.92 6.34 16.95
N GLY A 339 13.15 7.48 16.30
CA GLY A 339 14.04 7.62 15.15
C GLY A 339 13.44 7.27 13.79
N PHE A 340 12.10 7.21 13.68
CA PHE A 340 11.46 7.12 12.38
C PHE A 340 11.40 8.50 11.72
N ASP A 341 11.76 8.57 10.45
CA ASP A 341 11.83 9.83 9.71
C ASP A 341 10.44 10.34 9.34
N PHE A 342 9.53 9.43 9.02
CA PHE A 342 8.16 9.70 8.59
C PHE A 342 7.17 8.73 9.22
N VAL A 343 5.90 9.14 9.19
CA VAL A 343 4.76 8.27 9.50
C VAL A 343 3.82 8.21 8.31
N ALA A 344 3.23 7.03 8.06
CA ALA A 344 2.20 6.86 7.05
C ALA A 344 0.85 6.57 7.69
N ILE A 345 -0.17 7.37 7.34
CA ILE A 345 -1.51 7.28 7.91
C ILE A 345 -2.51 6.83 6.82
N GLY A 346 -3.28 5.79 7.12
CA GLY A 346 -4.32 5.27 6.21
C GLY A 346 -5.73 5.61 6.68
N ARG A 347 -6.33 4.75 7.50
CA ARG A 347 -7.76 4.79 7.87
C ARG A 347 -8.18 6.07 8.61
N ALA A 348 -7.31 6.66 9.43
CA ALA A 348 -7.62 7.91 10.11
C ALA A 348 -7.89 9.04 9.11
N LEU A 349 -7.06 9.15 8.06
CA LEU A 349 -7.27 10.13 6.99
C LEU A 349 -8.52 9.85 6.14
N LEU A 350 -8.91 8.57 5.94
CA LEU A 350 -10.20 8.27 5.29
C LEU A 350 -11.39 8.82 6.08
N ARG A 351 -11.28 8.89 7.40
CA ARG A 351 -12.30 9.44 8.28
C ARG A 351 -12.25 10.95 8.38
N GLU A 352 -11.06 11.51 8.51
CA GLU A 352 -10.76 12.94 8.62
C GLU A 352 -9.63 13.31 7.64
N PRO A 353 -9.95 13.69 6.41
CA PRO A 353 -8.93 14.12 5.45
C PRO A 353 -8.11 15.32 5.90
N ASP A 354 -8.66 16.18 6.74
CA ASP A 354 -8.04 17.38 7.31
C ASP A 354 -7.38 17.17 8.68
N LEU A 355 -7.21 15.92 9.12
CA LEU A 355 -6.62 15.55 10.42
C LEU A 355 -5.27 16.24 10.69
N VAL A 356 -4.36 16.24 9.71
CA VAL A 356 -3.01 16.82 9.84
C VAL A 356 -3.07 18.34 9.95
N LYS A 357 -3.93 18.99 9.14
CA LYS A 357 -4.18 20.43 9.23
C LYS A 357 -4.72 20.82 10.59
N ARG A 358 -5.68 20.06 11.12
CA ARG A 358 -6.27 20.27 12.45
C ARG A 358 -5.21 20.21 13.56
N TRP A 359 -4.32 19.21 13.50
CA TRP A 359 -3.21 19.10 14.44
C TRP A 359 -2.22 20.27 14.31
N GLU A 360 -1.86 20.65 13.07
CA GLU A 360 -0.96 21.79 12.82
C GLU A 360 -1.53 23.12 13.32
N GLU A 361 -2.85 23.28 13.31
CA GLU A 361 -3.57 24.45 13.82
C GLU A 361 -3.76 24.43 15.36
N GLY A 362 -3.19 23.44 16.05
CA GLY A 362 -3.14 23.35 17.50
C GLY A 362 -4.31 22.60 18.15
N ASN A 363 -5.17 21.94 17.37
CA ASN A 363 -6.17 21.02 17.91
C ASN A 363 -5.64 19.59 17.82
N ASP A 364 -4.97 19.13 18.87
CA ASP A 364 -4.29 17.84 19.02
C ASP A 364 -5.20 16.67 19.43
N ALA A 365 -6.53 16.88 19.45
CA ALA A 365 -7.46 15.80 19.72
C ALA A 365 -7.22 14.58 18.82
N ASP A 366 -7.44 13.39 19.36
CA ASP A 366 -7.27 12.14 18.62
C ASP A 366 -8.10 12.11 17.33
N GLY A 367 -7.64 11.34 16.34
CA GLY A 367 -8.38 11.13 15.11
C GLY A 367 -9.70 10.40 15.36
N ALA A 368 -10.73 10.76 14.61
CA ALA A 368 -12.10 10.23 14.77
C ALA A 368 -12.28 8.79 14.25
N CYS A 369 -11.23 8.12 13.77
CA CYS A 369 -11.32 6.74 13.28
C CYS A 369 -11.53 5.77 14.44
N ILE A 370 -12.65 5.05 14.45
CA ILE A 370 -13.01 4.07 15.49
C ILE A 370 -12.57 2.63 15.19
N HIS A 371 -11.76 2.43 14.15
CA HIS A 371 -11.16 1.14 13.75
C HIS A 371 -12.18 0.01 13.48
N CYS A 372 -13.38 0.37 13.05
CA CYS A 372 -14.47 -0.58 12.70
C CYS A 372 -14.21 -1.38 11.41
N ASN A 373 -13.19 -1.04 10.66
CA ASN A 373 -12.76 -1.69 9.40
C ASN A 373 -13.83 -1.80 8.29
N LYS A 374 -14.96 -1.09 8.40
CA LYS A 374 -16.00 -1.07 7.37
C LYS A 374 -15.55 -0.42 6.05
N CYS A 375 -14.39 0.26 6.05
CA CYS A 375 -13.73 0.73 4.83
C CYS A 375 -13.10 -0.41 4.00
N MET A 376 -12.82 -1.59 4.57
CA MET A 376 -12.26 -2.71 3.80
C MET A 376 -13.13 -3.13 2.61
N PRO A 377 -14.43 -3.42 2.77
CA PRO A 377 -15.27 -3.79 1.63
C PRO A 377 -15.56 -2.64 0.66
N SER A 378 -15.32 -1.37 1.05
CA SER A 378 -15.59 -0.23 0.17
C SER A 378 -14.63 -0.15 -1.03
N ILE A 379 -13.50 -0.86 -1.01
CA ILE A 379 -12.54 -0.91 -2.12
C ILE A 379 -13.16 -1.32 -3.47
N TYR A 380 -14.26 -2.06 -3.46
CA TYR A 380 -14.98 -2.46 -4.66
C TYR A 380 -16.01 -1.44 -5.15
N GLN A 381 -16.21 -0.35 -4.39
CA GLN A 381 -17.23 0.66 -4.66
C GLN A 381 -16.67 2.09 -4.57
N GLY A 382 -15.34 2.23 -4.60
CA GLY A 382 -14.63 3.45 -4.27
C GLY A 382 -14.36 3.54 -2.77
N THR A 383 -13.08 3.55 -2.40
CA THR A 383 -12.66 3.49 -0.99
C THR A 383 -13.12 4.71 -0.20
N HIS A 384 -13.82 4.47 0.90
CA HIS A 384 -14.34 5.53 1.77
C HIS A 384 -14.52 5.05 3.22
N CYS A 385 -14.63 5.99 4.14
CA CYS A 385 -15.11 5.72 5.48
C CYS A 385 -16.64 5.63 5.50
N TRP A 386 -17.19 4.50 5.93
CA TRP A 386 -18.64 4.27 6.01
C TRP A 386 -19.39 5.20 6.97
N ILE A 387 -18.69 5.79 7.96
CA ILE A 387 -19.27 6.71 8.92
C ILE A 387 -19.43 8.11 8.32
N VAL A 388 -18.64 8.43 7.27
CA VAL A 388 -18.75 9.70 6.57
C VAL A 388 -19.98 9.66 5.66
N PRO A 389 -20.90 10.64 5.76
CA PRO A 389 -22.04 10.78 4.84
C PRO A 389 -21.55 10.81 3.38
N GLU A 390 -22.34 10.23 2.46
CA GLU A 390 -21.95 10.07 1.06
C GLU A 390 -21.51 11.39 0.41
N ASP A 391 -22.26 12.48 0.63
CA ASP A 391 -21.98 13.81 0.08
C ASP A 391 -20.65 14.42 0.57
N ASN A 392 -20.10 13.91 1.69
CA ASN A 392 -18.86 14.38 2.29
C ASN A 392 -17.66 13.44 2.03
N ARG A 393 -17.87 12.35 1.27
CA ARG A 393 -16.80 11.40 0.95
C ARG A 393 -15.90 11.95 -0.14
N PRO A 394 -14.59 12.06 0.08
CA PRO A 394 -13.67 12.54 -0.96
C PRO A 394 -13.82 11.76 -2.27
N GLY A 395 -13.90 12.47 -3.40
CA GLY A 395 -13.99 11.88 -4.73
C GLY A 395 -15.36 11.31 -5.12
N HIS A 396 -16.24 11.00 -4.16
CA HIS A 396 -17.51 10.31 -4.45
C HIS A 396 -18.52 11.15 -5.26
N ALA A 397 -18.49 12.48 -5.20
CA ALA A 397 -19.35 13.34 -6.00
C ALA A 397 -19.15 13.13 -7.51
N LYS A 398 -17.92 12.77 -7.93
CA LYS A 398 -17.56 12.49 -9.33
C LYS A 398 -17.50 10.98 -9.65
N TRP A 399 -17.70 10.11 -8.66
CA TRP A 399 -17.68 8.66 -8.88
C TRP A 399 -19.04 8.18 -9.42
N PRO A 400 -19.14 7.64 -10.66
CA PRO A 400 -20.41 7.25 -11.24
C PRO A 400 -21.13 6.17 -10.42
N ARG A 401 -22.39 6.39 -10.04
CA ARG A 401 -23.20 5.40 -9.28
C ARG A 401 -23.31 4.04 -9.97
N GLN A 402 -23.19 3.98 -11.30
CA GLN A 402 -23.19 2.73 -12.07
C GLN A 402 -21.91 1.93 -11.91
N ALA A 403 -20.76 2.59 -11.74
CA ALA A 403 -19.48 1.95 -11.48
C ALA A 403 -19.39 1.38 -10.05
N GLN A 404 -20.19 1.88 -9.11
CA GLN A 404 -20.28 1.40 -7.73
C GLN A 404 -20.86 -0.02 -7.60
N LYS A 405 -21.39 -0.59 -8.68
CA LYS A 405 -22.01 -1.93 -8.69
C LYS A 405 -21.11 -3.03 -9.25
N VAL A 406 -19.85 -2.77 -9.50
CA VAL A 406 -18.89 -3.80 -9.92
C VAL A 406 -18.58 -4.70 -8.71
N GLY A 407 -19.56 -5.51 -8.33
CA GLY A 407 -19.34 -6.71 -7.56
C GLY A 407 -18.60 -7.73 -8.43
N LEU A 408 -17.90 -8.67 -7.80
CA LEU A 408 -17.34 -9.85 -8.42
C LEU A 408 -18.45 -10.60 -9.19
N SER A 409 -18.78 -10.14 -10.38
CA SER A 409 -19.73 -10.81 -11.27
C SER A 409 -18.94 -11.55 -12.33
N ASP A 410 -19.16 -12.89 -12.31
CA ASP A 410 -18.85 -13.97 -13.25
C ASP A 410 -17.40 -14.36 -13.47
#